data_f74101b6e5f6b801f54ca12407759bc9
#
_entry.id   f74101b6e5f6b801f54ca12407759bc9
#
_cell.length_a   1.000
_cell.length_b   1.000
_cell.length_c   1.000
_cell.angle_alpha   90.00
_cell.angle_beta   90.00
_cell.angle_gamma   90.00
#
_symmetry.space_group_name_H-M   'P 1'
#
loop_
_entity.id
_entity.type
_entity.pdbx_description
1 polymer ?
#
loop_
_entity_poly.entity_id
_entity_poly.type
_entity_poly.pdbx_seq_one_letter_code
_entity_poly.pdbx_strand_id
1 'polypeptide(L)'
;MSLGMFSVIPCPRVWDEKARPLMLAFLPLVGLVIGLIWYGLYLLTRMTQVPLPLKAALLMLYPYLITGFIHLDGFMDTSDALLSRRTLEEKLRILKDPHTGAFAVISVAVLFILCYAAMTAVMEKVSMDSIQYAAPERAMAVLIFIPVITRCCSSIAVLAGKPLAHSQYRTEEGTKKPAAEIAVLCIMGLAAGLAAPAAAAGFGASGAETPALQGAAVSIVLMVLAMTLASYLVAILGAARQLNGVSGDLAGYALIVGEGVAVVTLAVML
;
A
#
# COMPACT_ATOMS: atom_id res chain seq x y z
N MET A 1 -7.84 8.21 -16.34
CA MET A 1 -7.34 6.83 -16.53
C MET A 1 -6.92 6.19 -15.20
N SER A 2 -5.87 6.66 -14.51
CA SER A 2 -5.34 6.02 -13.29
C SER A 2 -6.39 5.80 -12.20
N LEU A 3 -7.17 6.82 -11.85
CA LEU A 3 -8.24 6.68 -10.85
C LEU A 3 -9.28 5.62 -11.23
N GLY A 4 -9.73 5.60 -12.50
CA GLY A 4 -10.75 4.66 -12.97
C GLY A 4 -10.24 3.23 -13.16
N MET A 5 -8.93 3.01 -13.26
CA MET A 5 -8.33 1.69 -13.36
C MET A 5 -7.99 1.10 -11.98
N PHE A 6 -7.53 1.94 -11.05
CA PHE A 6 -7.00 1.50 -9.76
C PHE A 6 -7.90 1.84 -8.57
N SER A 7 -9.15 2.25 -8.82
CA SER A 7 -10.15 2.46 -7.77
C SER A 7 -11.57 2.25 -8.29
N VAL A 8 -12.50 2.03 -7.36
CA VAL A 8 -13.94 1.96 -7.65
C VAL A 8 -14.62 3.34 -7.67
N ILE A 9 -13.85 4.42 -7.48
CA ILE A 9 -14.37 5.79 -7.45
C ILE A 9 -14.93 6.13 -8.83
N PRO A 10 -16.21 6.56 -8.93
CA PRO A 10 -16.81 6.92 -10.20
C PRO A 10 -16.06 8.08 -10.87
N CYS A 11 -15.57 7.84 -12.07
CA CYS A 11 -14.90 8.85 -12.87
C CYS A 11 -15.17 8.62 -14.37
N PRO A 12 -15.04 9.65 -15.22
CA PRO A 12 -15.16 9.49 -16.66
C PRO A 12 -14.20 8.42 -17.20
N ARG A 13 -14.72 7.45 -17.92
CA ARG A 13 -13.92 6.38 -18.55
C ARG A 13 -13.33 6.88 -19.86
N VAL A 14 -12.28 7.69 -19.77
CA VAL A 14 -11.50 8.12 -20.92
C VAL A 14 -10.30 7.19 -21.04
N TRP A 15 -10.17 6.51 -22.18
CA TRP A 15 -8.99 5.69 -22.49
C TRP A 15 -8.22 6.32 -23.64
N ASP A 16 -6.93 6.56 -23.43
CA ASP A 16 -6.01 7.06 -24.45
C ASP A 16 -4.71 6.24 -24.36
N GLU A 17 -4.41 5.47 -25.40
CA GLU A 17 -3.22 4.63 -25.49
C GLU A 17 -1.93 5.46 -25.36
N LYS A 18 -1.91 6.70 -25.88
CA LYS A 18 -0.75 7.59 -25.78
C LYS A 18 -0.47 8.05 -24.35
N ALA A 19 -1.52 8.13 -23.52
CA ALA A 19 -1.41 8.51 -22.12
C ALA A 19 -1.12 7.33 -21.18
N ARG A 20 -1.06 6.10 -21.67
CA ARG A 20 -0.82 4.88 -20.89
C ARG A 20 0.47 4.92 -20.05
N PRO A 21 1.63 5.40 -20.52
CA PRO A 21 2.82 5.53 -19.69
C PRO A 21 2.63 6.50 -18.51
N LEU A 22 1.86 7.58 -18.72
CA LEU A 22 1.55 8.56 -17.69
C LEU A 22 0.63 7.98 -16.61
N MET A 23 -0.13 6.94 -16.91
CA MET A 23 -1.04 6.32 -15.93
C MET A 23 -0.29 5.81 -14.69
N LEU A 24 0.88 5.23 -14.86
CA LEU A 24 1.72 4.80 -13.75
C LEU A 24 2.35 5.97 -13.00
N ALA A 25 2.72 7.05 -13.69
CA ALA A 25 3.25 8.26 -13.07
C ALA A 25 2.21 8.95 -12.15
N PHE A 26 0.92 8.84 -12.47
CA PHE A 26 -0.18 9.38 -11.67
C PHE A 26 -0.71 8.42 -10.57
N LEU A 27 -0.22 7.19 -10.51
CA LEU A 27 -0.67 6.21 -9.53
C LEU A 27 -0.47 6.66 -8.05
N PRO A 28 0.61 7.38 -7.67
CA PRO A 28 0.75 7.91 -6.31
C PRO A 28 -0.32 8.94 -5.94
N LEU A 29 -0.86 9.72 -6.89
CA LEU A 29 -1.99 10.62 -6.62
C LEU A 29 -3.27 9.85 -6.32
N VAL A 30 -3.49 8.71 -6.97
CA VAL A 30 -4.56 7.79 -6.57
C VAL A 30 -4.31 7.29 -5.14
N GLY A 31 -3.06 6.96 -4.80
CA GLY A 31 -2.65 6.62 -3.45
C GLY A 31 -2.97 7.72 -2.43
N LEU A 32 -2.72 8.99 -2.78
CA LEU A 32 -3.05 10.13 -1.92
C LEU A 32 -4.56 10.24 -1.66
N VAL A 33 -5.37 10.11 -2.70
CA VAL A 33 -6.84 10.12 -2.56
C VAL A 33 -7.30 8.99 -1.65
N ILE A 34 -6.79 7.76 -1.86
CA ILE A 34 -7.10 6.61 -1.03
C ILE A 34 -6.67 6.87 0.43
N GLY A 35 -5.47 7.37 0.65
CA GLY A 35 -4.96 7.64 1.99
C GLY A 35 -5.72 8.74 2.73
N LEU A 36 -6.11 9.81 2.03
CA LEU A 36 -6.94 10.88 2.62
C LEU A 36 -8.31 10.36 3.05
N ILE A 37 -8.95 9.53 2.24
CA ILE A 37 -10.24 8.91 2.59
C ILE A 37 -10.03 7.92 3.74
N TRP A 38 -8.94 7.15 3.76
CA TRP A 38 -8.63 6.21 4.85
C TRP A 38 -8.49 6.93 6.19
N TYR A 39 -7.71 8.03 6.20
CA TYR A 39 -7.56 8.85 7.40
C TYR A 39 -8.88 9.53 7.79
N GLY A 40 -9.64 10.04 6.82
CA GLY A 40 -10.97 10.60 7.04
C GLY A 40 -11.95 9.57 7.63
N LEU A 41 -11.90 8.33 7.15
CA LEU A 41 -12.68 7.21 7.71
C LEU A 41 -12.26 6.91 9.16
N TYR A 42 -10.96 6.92 9.46
CA TYR A 42 -10.47 6.81 10.83
C TYR A 42 -11.08 7.91 11.72
N LEU A 43 -11.02 9.18 11.29
CA LEU A 43 -11.61 10.29 12.05
C LEU A 43 -13.12 10.12 12.23
N LEU A 44 -13.83 9.66 11.21
CA LEU A 44 -15.26 9.39 11.30
C LEU A 44 -15.56 8.28 12.31
N THR A 45 -14.76 7.20 12.35
CA THR A 45 -14.96 6.13 13.34
C THR A 45 -14.83 6.60 14.78
N ARG A 46 -14.05 7.65 15.05
CA ARG A 46 -13.92 8.26 16.38
C ARG A 46 -15.19 8.97 16.84
N MET A 47 -15.96 9.51 15.89
CA MET A 47 -17.20 10.26 16.16
C MET A 47 -18.41 9.34 16.33
N THR A 48 -18.25 8.03 16.14
CA THR A 48 -19.35 7.06 16.17
C THR A 48 -19.25 6.13 17.36
N GLN A 49 -20.43 5.58 17.78
CA GLN A 49 -20.54 4.57 18.83
C GLN A 49 -20.43 3.13 18.29
N VAL A 50 -19.94 2.96 17.07
CA VAL A 50 -19.72 1.62 16.48
C VAL A 50 -18.74 0.83 17.36
N PRO A 51 -18.99 -0.46 17.63
CA PRO A 51 -18.07 -1.29 18.41
C PRO A 51 -16.66 -1.35 17.80
N LEU A 52 -15.65 -1.32 18.67
CA LEU A 52 -14.23 -1.27 18.25
C LEU A 52 -13.84 -2.35 17.23
N PRO A 53 -14.26 -3.63 17.37
CA PRO A 53 -13.93 -4.65 16.36
C PRO A 53 -14.46 -4.32 14.96
N LEU A 54 -15.64 -3.70 14.88
CA LEU A 54 -16.22 -3.30 13.60
C LEU A 54 -15.50 -2.08 13.01
N LYS A 55 -15.05 -1.12 13.84
CA LYS A 55 -14.20 -0.01 13.40
C LYS A 55 -12.88 -0.53 12.81
N ALA A 56 -12.25 -1.47 13.51
CA ALA A 56 -11.01 -2.10 13.07
C ALA A 56 -11.21 -2.87 11.74
N ALA A 57 -12.28 -3.65 11.62
CA ALA A 57 -12.62 -4.36 10.39
C ALA A 57 -12.85 -3.40 9.21
N LEU A 58 -13.59 -2.31 9.42
CA LEU A 58 -13.86 -1.30 8.40
C LEU A 58 -12.55 -0.64 7.90
N LEU A 59 -11.69 -0.20 8.82
CA LEU A 59 -10.42 0.42 8.49
C LEU A 59 -9.46 -0.54 7.79
N MET A 60 -9.44 -1.80 8.21
CA MET A 60 -8.60 -2.83 7.61
C MET A 60 -9.07 -3.21 6.19
N LEU A 61 -10.39 -3.32 5.96
CA LEU A 61 -10.94 -3.72 4.66
C LEU A 61 -10.96 -2.58 3.64
N TYR A 62 -10.97 -1.33 4.11
CA TYR A 62 -11.13 -0.16 3.26
C TYR A 62 -10.15 -0.10 2.06
N PRO A 63 -8.81 -0.29 2.21
CA PRO A 63 -7.89 -0.21 1.09
C PRO A 63 -8.17 -1.24 -0.02
N TYR A 64 -8.68 -2.40 0.33
CA TYR A 64 -9.05 -3.45 -0.63
C TYR A 64 -10.34 -3.12 -1.35
N LEU A 65 -11.35 -2.63 -0.61
CA LEU A 65 -12.66 -2.26 -1.15
C LEU A 65 -12.54 -1.09 -2.14
N ILE A 66 -11.82 -0.03 -1.77
CA ILE A 66 -11.70 1.18 -2.60
C ILE A 66 -10.91 0.93 -3.89
N THR A 67 -10.04 -0.07 -3.91
CA THR A 67 -9.29 -0.48 -5.10
C THR A 67 -10.01 -1.56 -5.92
N GLY A 68 -11.20 -1.96 -5.52
CA GLY A 68 -11.96 -3.03 -6.20
C GLY A 68 -11.20 -4.36 -6.21
N PHE A 69 -10.39 -4.62 -5.18
CA PHE A 69 -9.58 -5.82 -4.98
C PHE A 69 -8.49 -6.08 -6.04
N ILE A 70 -8.23 -5.17 -6.99
CA ILE A 70 -7.26 -5.40 -8.08
C ILE A 70 -5.85 -5.76 -7.58
N HIS A 71 -5.39 -5.14 -6.48
CA HIS A 71 -4.09 -5.46 -5.91
C HIS A 71 -4.13 -6.75 -5.08
N LEU A 72 -5.28 -7.05 -4.46
CA LEU A 72 -5.49 -8.29 -3.72
C LEU A 72 -5.50 -9.50 -4.65
N ASP A 73 -6.10 -9.35 -5.84
CA ASP A 73 -6.07 -10.35 -6.91
C ASP A 73 -4.62 -10.68 -7.30
N GLY A 74 -3.82 -9.66 -7.62
CA GLY A 74 -2.39 -9.84 -7.89
C GLY A 74 -1.61 -10.45 -6.71
N PHE A 75 -2.01 -10.17 -5.45
CA PHE A 75 -1.44 -10.81 -4.28
C PHE A 75 -1.77 -12.30 -4.23
N MET A 76 -3.00 -12.67 -4.54
CA MET A 76 -3.46 -14.05 -4.57
C MET A 76 -2.73 -14.86 -5.63
N ASP A 77 -2.72 -14.39 -6.87
CA ASP A 77 -2.11 -15.07 -8.02
C ASP A 77 -0.60 -15.25 -7.82
N THR A 78 0.06 -14.18 -7.37
CA THR A 78 1.50 -14.23 -7.10
C THR A 78 1.82 -15.17 -5.94
N SER A 79 1.03 -15.16 -4.86
CA SER A 79 1.21 -16.06 -3.72
C SER A 79 1.05 -17.52 -4.13
N ASP A 80 0.05 -17.83 -4.96
CA ASP A 80 -0.18 -19.20 -5.44
C ASP A 80 1.01 -19.69 -6.29
N ALA A 81 1.48 -18.86 -7.22
CA ALA A 81 2.64 -19.17 -8.04
C ALA A 81 3.91 -19.35 -7.21
N LEU A 82 4.21 -18.46 -6.26
CA LEU A 82 5.44 -18.49 -5.47
C LEU A 82 5.48 -19.68 -4.49
N LEU A 83 4.37 -19.93 -3.80
CA LEU A 83 4.28 -20.97 -2.76
C LEU A 83 4.11 -22.39 -3.34
N SER A 84 3.75 -22.51 -4.61
CA SER A 84 3.62 -23.81 -5.30
C SER A 84 4.92 -24.64 -5.30
N ARG A 85 6.09 -24.00 -5.09
CA ARG A 85 7.43 -24.64 -5.15
C ARG A 85 7.70 -25.39 -6.46
N ARG A 86 7.07 -24.94 -7.55
CA ARG A 86 7.19 -25.52 -8.89
C ARG A 86 8.35 -24.91 -9.67
N THR A 87 8.61 -25.45 -10.87
CA THR A 87 9.54 -24.88 -11.84
C THR A 87 9.10 -23.48 -12.28
N LEU A 88 10.00 -22.69 -12.86
CA LEU A 88 9.67 -21.35 -13.38
C LEU A 88 8.52 -21.41 -14.39
N GLU A 89 8.56 -22.37 -15.31
CA GLU A 89 7.55 -22.54 -16.34
C GLU A 89 6.16 -22.83 -15.75
N GLU A 90 6.10 -23.74 -14.78
CA GLU A 90 4.85 -24.05 -14.08
C GLU A 90 4.33 -22.87 -13.26
N LYS A 91 5.22 -22.11 -12.57
CA LYS A 91 4.83 -20.88 -11.85
C LYS A 91 4.24 -19.83 -12.78
N LEU A 92 4.84 -19.63 -13.96
CA LEU A 92 4.30 -18.71 -14.97
C LEU A 92 2.97 -19.19 -15.56
N ARG A 93 2.72 -20.50 -15.58
CA ARG A 93 1.42 -21.06 -15.96
C ARG A 93 0.37 -20.82 -14.89
N ILE A 94 0.72 -21.05 -13.60
CA ILE A 94 -0.16 -20.76 -12.46
C ILE A 94 -0.55 -19.29 -12.45
N LEU A 95 0.39 -18.37 -12.63
CA LEU A 95 0.13 -16.92 -12.65
C LEU A 95 -0.87 -16.48 -13.74
N LYS A 96 -1.16 -17.32 -14.73
CA LYS A 96 -2.12 -17.05 -15.81
C LYS A 96 -3.39 -17.89 -15.70
N ASP A 97 -3.44 -18.80 -14.74
CA ASP A 97 -4.61 -19.65 -14.55
C ASP A 97 -5.74 -18.81 -13.92
N PRO A 98 -6.92 -18.75 -14.52
CA PRO A 98 -8.06 -18.02 -13.95
C PRO A 98 -8.64 -18.69 -12.70
N HIS A 99 -8.16 -19.88 -12.35
CA HIS A 99 -8.62 -20.61 -11.15
C HIS A 99 -7.77 -20.27 -9.95
N THR A 100 -8.43 -19.99 -8.84
CA THR A 100 -7.76 -19.70 -7.57
C THR A 100 -7.23 -20.96 -6.92
N GLY A 101 -5.92 -21.00 -6.63
CA GLY A 101 -5.28 -22.11 -5.95
C GLY A 101 -5.39 -22.04 -4.42
N ALA A 102 -5.04 -23.12 -3.75
CA ALA A 102 -5.14 -23.22 -2.29
C ALA A 102 -4.21 -22.23 -1.57
N PHE A 103 -3.01 -21.98 -2.09
CA PHE A 103 -2.07 -21.06 -1.46
C PHE A 103 -2.54 -19.60 -1.54
N ALA A 104 -3.26 -19.21 -2.60
CA ALA A 104 -3.89 -17.90 -2.70
C ALA A 104 -4.86 -17.68 -1.54
N VAL A 105 -5.78 -18.64 -1.31
CA VAL A 105 -6.78 -18.58 -0.25
C VAL A 105 -6.13 -18.54 1.14
N ILE A 106 -5.15 -19.41 1.39
CA ILE A 106 -4.43 -19.45 2.67
C ILE A 106 -3.70 -18.13 2.92
N SER A 107 -3.03 -17.56 1.91
CA SER A 107 -2.28 -16.32 2.03
C SER A 107 -3.19 -15.14 2.37
N VAL A 108 -4.36 -15.03 1.73
CA VAL A 108 -5.35 -13.99 2.04
C VAL A 108 -5.92 -14.16 3.44
N ALA A 109 -6.23 -15.39 3.85
CA ALA A 109 -6.74 -15.66 5.19
C ALA A 109 -5.73 -15.23 6.26
N VAL A 110 -4.45 -15.61 6.10
CA VAL A 110 -3.36 -15.19 7.02
C VAL A 110 -3.20 -13.67 7.03
N LEU A 111 -3.16 -13.03 5.86
CA LEU A 111 -3.09 -11.57 5.75
C LEU A 111 -4.22 -10.89 6.52
N PHE A 112 -5.47 -11.33 6.30
CA PHE A 112 -6.64 -10.71 6.90
C PHE A 112 -6.69 -10.91 8.41
N ILE A 113 -6.35 -12.08 8.92
CA ILE A 113 -6.28 -12.35 10.37
C ILE A 113 -5.23 -11.44 11.01
N LEU A 114 -4.02 -11.35 10.44
CA LEU A 114 -2.95 -10.54 11.00
C LEU A 114 -3.27 -9.04 10.94
N CYS A 115 -3.76 -8.55 9.79
CA CYS A 115 -4.10 -7.14 9.65
C CYS A 115 -5.31 -6.73 10.51
N TYR A 116 -6.30 -7.61 10.68
CA TYR A 116 -7.42 -7.36 11.56
C TYR A 116 -6.99 -7.29 13.03
N ALA A 117 -6.18 -8.25 13.49
CA ALA A 117 -5.64 -8.24 14.84
C ALA A 117 -4.79 -6.99 15.10
N ALA A 118 -3.93 -6.63 14.14
CA ALA A 118 -3.11 -5.42 14.23
C ALA A 118 -3.96 -4.15 14.27
N MET A 119 -4.96 -4.01 13.38
CA MET A 119 -5.83 -2.83 13.37
C MET A 119 -6.68 -2.74 14.64
N THR A 120 -7.09 -3.89 15.21
CA THR A 120 -7.79 -3.91 16.52
C THR A 120 -6.90 -3.34 17.61
N ALA A 121 -5.64 -3.80 17.70
CA ALA A 121 -4.67 -3.29 18.67
C ALA A 121 -4.39 -1.79 18.50
N VAL A 122 -4.27 -1.32 17.23
CA VAL A 122 -4.16 0.13 16.93
C VAL A 122 -5.37 0.88 17.49
N MET A 123 -6.58 0.43 17.17
CA MET A 123 -7.81 1.10 17.58
C MET A 123 -8.00 1.11 19.10
N GLU A 124 -7.58 0.06 19.81
CA GLU A 124 -7.57 0.04 21.28
C GLU A 124 -6.68 1.17 21.83
N LYS A 125 -5.44 1.28 21.33
CA LYS A 125 -4.48 2.27 21.81
C LYS A 125 -4.90 3.72 21.51
N VAL A 126 -5.47 4.00 20.33
CA VAL A 126 -5.94 5.35 20.00
C VAL A 126 -7.30 5.71 20.63
N SER A 127 -8.02 4.73 21.21
CA SER A 127 -9.28 4.98 21.91
C SER A 127 -9.09 5.35 23.39
N MET A 128 -7.89 5.23 23.92
CA MET A 128 -7.59 5.56 25.32
C MET A 128 -7.39 7.07 25.46
N ASP A 129 -8.40 7.75 26.05
CA ASP A 129 -8.39 9.19 26.33
C ASP A 129 -7.40 9.55 27.45
N SER A 130 -6.14 9.69 27.11
CA SER A 130 -5.15 10.27 28.05
C SER A 130 -4.04 10.99 27.28
N ILE A 131 -3.44 11.99 27.92
CA ILE A 131 -2.29 12.75 27.38
C ILE A 131 -1.15 11.80 26.98
N GLN A 132 -1.02 10.66 27.67
CA GLN A 132 -0.01 9.64 27.41
C GLN A 132 -0.18 9.00 26.01
N TYR A 133 -1.37 9.07 25.41
CA TYR A 133 -1.69 8.46 24.10
C TYR A 133 -1.88 9.48 22.96
N ALA A 134 -1.48 10.75 23.16
CA ALA A 134 -1.51 11.74 22.08
C ALA A 134 -0.59 11.38 20.91
N ALA A 135 0.53 10.68 21.16
CA ALA A 135 1.44 10.22 20.12
C ALA A 135 0.80 9.18 19.17
N PRO A 136 0.04 8.16 19.64
CA PRO A 136 -0.75 7.27 18.80
C PRO A 136 -1.68 7.99 17.82
N GLU A 137 -2.46 8.95 18.29
CA GLU A 137 -3.39 9.70 17.43
C GLU A 137 -2.69 10.43 16.29
N ARG A 138 -1.58 11.10 16.59
CA ARG A 138 -0.76 11.81 15.60
C ARG A 138 -0.14 10.86 14.59
N ALA A 139 0.31 9.69 15.05
CA ALA A 139 0.90 8.67 14.20
C ALA A 139 -0.12 8.14 13.17
N MET A 140 -1.44 8.21 13.43
CA MET A 140 -2.47 7.80 12.48
C MET A 140 -2.46 8.61 11.16
N ALA A 141 -1.84 9.80 11.14
CA ALA A 141 -1.62 10.54 9.90
C ALA A 141 -0.82 9.73 8.84
N VAL A 142 -0.07 8.70 9.27
CA VAL A 142 0.65 7.80 8.37
C VAL A 142 -0.27 7.08 7.39
N LEU A 143 -1.56 6.87 7.73
CA LEU A 143 -2.55 6.25 6.84
C LEU A 143 -2.70 7.02 5.52
N ILE A 144 -2.43 8.33 5.50
CA ILE A 144 -2.44 9.16 4.28
C ILE A 144 -1.30 8.74 3.35
N PHE A 145 -0.14 8.42 3.91
CA PHE A 145 1.12 8.30 3.16
C PHE A 145 1.48 6.87 2.78
N ILE A 146 1.01 5.86 3.53
CA ILE A 146 1.23 4.43 3.21
C ILE A 146 0.82 4.14 1.76
N PRO A 147 -0.41 4.48 1.29
CA PRO A 147 -0.82 4.22 -0.09
C PRO A 147 -0.03 5.02 -1.13
N VAL A 148 0.47 6.20 -0.79
CA VAL A 148 1.30 7.01 -1.70
C VAL A 148 2.62 6.30 -1.96
N ILE A 149 3.32 5.89 -0.89
CA ILE A 149 4.65 5.27 -0.98
C ILE A 149 4.57 3.91 -1.69
N THR A 150 3.61 3.07 -1.35
CA THR A 150 3.47 1.76 -1.99
C THR A 150 3.19 1.88 -3.48
N ARG A 151 2.44 2.88 -3.91
CA ARG A 151 2.14 3.14 -5.32
C ARG A 151 3.30 3.80 -6.07
N CYS A 152 4.09 4.66 -5.43
CA CYS A 152 5.37 5.11 -5.98
C CYS A 152 6.28 3.91 -6.28
N CYS A 153 6.45 3.03 -5.31
CA CYS A 153 7.27 1.83 -5.45
C CYS A 153 6.75 0.90 -6.55
N SER A 154 5.43 0.69 -6.63
CA SER A 154 4.80 -0.17 -7.65
C SER A 154 5.00 0.39 -9.06
N SER A 155 4.82 1.69 -9.24
CA SER A 155 5.06 2.35 -10.53
C SER A 155 6.53 2.26 -10.95
N ILE A 156 7.45 2.52 -10.02
CA ILE A 156 8.90 2.40 -10.29
C ILE A 156 9.26 0.95 -10.64
N ALA A 157 8.74 -0.03 -9.89
CA ALA A 157 9.02 -1.44 -10.14
C ALA A 157 8.58 -1.89 -11.53
N VAL A 158 7.40 -1.47 -11.98
CA VAL A 158 6.88 -1.80 -13.31
C VAL A 158 7.64 -1.06 -14.42
N LEU A 159 7.98 0.22 -14.21
CA LEU A 159 8.66 1.05 -15.21
C LEU A 159 10.16 0.73 -15.37
N ALA A 160 10.84 0.41 -14.26
CA ALA A 160 12.27 0.13 -14.24
C ALA A 160 12.60 -1.36 -14.33
N GLY A 161 11.67 -2.23 -13.95
CA GLY A 161 11.86 -3.68 -13.91
C GLY A 161 11.93 -4.32 -15.30
N LYS A 162 12.56 -5.51 -15.37
CA LYS A 162 12.50 -6.35 -16.57
C LYS A 162 11.06 -6.88 -16.70
N PRO A 163 10.32 -6.55 -17.77
CA PRO A 163 8.94 -7.00 -17.89
C PRO A 163 8.85 -8.51 -18.05
N LEU A 164 7.86 -9.15 -17.43
CA LEU A 164 7.49 -10.52 -17.74
C LEU A 164 7.04 -10.63 -19.20
N ALA A 165 7.29 -11.77 -19.84
CA ALA A 165 7.05 -11.99 -21.27
C ALA A 165 5.62 -11.65 -21.72
N HIS A 166 4.66 -11.68 -20.80
CA HIS A 166 3.25 -11.40 -21.04
C HIS A 166 2.73 -10.16 -20.29
N SER A 167 3.63 -9.32 -19.75
CA SER A 167 3.22 -8.09 -19.09
C SER A 167 2.57 -7.14 -20.09
N GLN A 168 1.36 -6.66 -19.77
CA GLN A 168 0.67 -5.64 -20.55
C GLN A 168 1.41 -4.28 -20.56
N TYR A 169 2.43 -4.13 -19.71
CA TYR A 169 3.31 -2.94 -19.66
C TYR A 169 4.61 -3.13 -20.49
N ARG A 170 4.68 -4.18 -21.31
CA ARG A 170 5.82 -4.39 -22.21
C ARG A 170 5.83 -3.27 -23.24
N THR A 171 6.84 -2.42 -23.18
CA THR A 171 7.15 -1.43 -24.22
C THR A 171 7.78 -2.12 -25.42
N GLU A 172 7.47 -1.67 -26.63
CA GLU A 172 8.12 -2.15 -27.85
C GLU A 172 9.61 -1.90 -27.78
N GLU A 173 10.41 -2.83 -28.34
CA GLU A 173 11.86 -2.69 -28.40
C GLU A 173 12.23 -1.38 -29.10
N GLY A 174 12.94 -0.49 -28.39
CA GLY A 174 13.35 0.82 -28.89
C GLY A 174 12.73 2.04 -28.22
N THR A 175 11.73 1.87 -27.36
CA THR A 175 11.17 2.98 -26.56
C THR A 175 12.18 3.44 -25.50
N LYS A 176 12.36 4.76 -25.38
CA LYS A 176 13.23 5.36 -24.36
C LYS A 176 12.76 4.94 -22.98
N LYS A 177 13.69 4.58 -22.08
CA LYS A 177 13.38 4.30 -20.66
C LYS A 177 12.63 5.51 -20.09
N PRO A 178 11.56 5.30 -19.29
CA PRO A 178 10.73 6.37 -18.73
C PRO A 178 11.44 7.08 -17.57
N ALA A 179 12.61 7.66 -17.85
CA ALA A 179 13.47 8.27 -16.84
C ALA A 179 12.81 9.48 -16.17
N ALA A 180 12.04 10.25 -16.93
CA ALA A 180 11.33 11.41 -16.40
C ALA A 180 10.20 10.99 -15.46
N GLU A 181 9.44 9.96 -15.82
CA GLU A 181 8.37 9.39 -14.99
C GLU A 181 8.94 8.81 -13.71
N ILE A 182 10.04 8.08 -13.78
CA ILE A 182 10.73 7.53 -12.59
C ILE A 182 11.25 8.66 -11.70
N ALA A 183 11.83 9.72 -12.28
CA ALA A 183 12.29 10.87 -11.50
C ALA A 183 11.13 11.56 -10.77
N VAL A 184 9.98 11.76 -11.41
CA VAL A 184 8.78 12.31 -10.80
C VAL A 184 8.30 11.42 -9.66
N LEU A 185 8.26 10.12 -9.85
CA LEU A 185 7.86 9.15 -8.82
C LEU A 185 8.81 9.16 -7.62
N CYS A 186 10.12 9.25 -7.84
CA CYS A 186 11.10 9.39 -6.76
C CYS A 186 10.89 10.70 -5.96
N ILE A 187 10.63 11.82 -6.65
CA ILE A 187 10.34 13.11 -6.01
C ILE A 187 9.05 13.01 -5.19
N MET A 188 7.99 12.43 -5.73
CA MET A 188 6.72 12.26 -5.02
C MET A 188 6.88 11.35 -3.79
N GLY A 189 7.61 10.24 -3.91
CA GLY A 189 7.91 9.34 -2.79
C GLY A 189 8.71 10.04 -1.70
N LEU A 190 9.73 10.80 -2.07
CA LEU A 190 10.53 11.60 -1.14
C LEU A 190 9.68 12.69 -0.46
N ALA A 191 8.86 13.41 -1.22
CA ALA A 191 7.96 14.43 -0.68
C ALA A 191 6.96 13.83 0.32
N ALA A 192 6.38 12.67 0.02
CA ALA A 192 5.51 11.95 0.94
C ALA A 192 6.26 11.49 2.20
N GLY A 193 7.49 10.96 2.04
CA GLY A 193 8.35 10.54 3.15
C GLY A 193 8.74 11.68 4.09
N LEU A 194 8.86 12.91 3.58
CA LEU A 194 9.12 14.11 4.37
C LEU A 194 7.83 14.71 4.97
N ALA A 195 6.72 14.68 4.22
CA ALA A 195 5.44 15.23 4.65
C ALA A 195 4.79 14.42 5.78
N ALA A 196 4.96 13.09 5.79
CA ALA A 196 4.35 12.23 6.79
C ALA A 196 4.82 12.53 8.23
N PRO A 197 6.12 12.60 8.54
CA PRO A 197 6.58 12.98 9.88
C PRO A 197 6.25 14.43 10.21
N ALA A 198 6.23 15.35 9.24
CA ALA A 198 5.80 16.73 9.44
C ALA A 198 4.31 16.80 9.79
N ALA A 199 3.47 16.01 9.17
CA ALA A 199 2.06 15.88 9.53
C ALA A 199 1.90 15.36 10.97
N ALA A 200 2.61 14.31 11.34
CA ALA A 200 2.59 13.78 12.71
C ALA A 200 3.07 14.79 13.76
N ALA A 201 4.02 15.66 13.40
CA ALA A 201 4.48 16.73 14.28
C ALA A 201 3.48 17.88 14.40
N GLY A 202 2.74 18.21 13.32
CA GLY A 202 1.87 19.39 13.22
C GLY A 202 0.40 19.15 13.54
N PHE A 203 -0.13 17.95 13.32
CA PHE A 203 -1.52 17.63 13.57
C PHE A 203 -1.83 17.65 15.08
N GLY A 204 -2.74 18.51 15.51
CA GLY A 204 -3.23 18.54 16.89
C GLY A 204 -2.38 19.36 17.88
N ALA A 205 -1.52 20.26 17.41
CA ALA A 205 -0.75 21.18 18.27
C ALA A 205 -1.68 22.14 19.03
N SER A 206 -2.40 21.63 20.03
CA SER A 206 -2.87 22.45 21.14
C SER A 206 -1.62 22.76 22.00
N GLY A 207 -1.35 24.02 22.31
CA GLY A 207 -0.09 24.49 22.89
C GLY A 207 0.33 23.94 24.28
N ALA A 208 -0.24 22.80 24.68
CA ALA A 208 0.03 22.08 25.92
C ALA A 208 0.90 20.80 25.76
N GLU A 209 1.29 20.46 24.51
CA GLU A 209 1.99 19.18 24.27
C GLU A 209 3.51 19.30 24.33
N THR A 210 4.14 18.28 24.91
CA THR A 210 5.58 18.24 25.09
C THR A 210 6.31 17.88 23.79
N PRO A 211 7.51 18.43 23.51
CA PRO A 211 8.34 18.02 22.37
C PRO A 211 8.61 16.51 22.30
N ALA A 212 8.61 15.84 23.45
CA ALA A 212 8.80 14.39 23.54
C ALA A 212 7.67 13.59 22.86
N LEU A 213 6.40 13.99 23.04
CA LEU A 213 5.25 13.35 22.39
C LEU A 213 5.26 13.52 20.88
N GLN A 214 5.65 14.71 20.41
CA GLN A 214 5.84 14.97 18.98
C GLN A 214 6.95 14.09 18.41
N GLY A 215 8.10 13.99 19.10
CA GLY A 215 9.19 13.11 18.72
C GLY A 215 8.80 11.64 18.66
N ALA A 216 7.98 11.17 19.59
CA ALA A 216 7.47 9.80 19.60
C ALA A 216 6.58 9.53 18.37
N ALA A 217 5.62 10.40 18.06
CA ALA A 217 4.77 10.25 16.89
C ALA A 217 5.58 10.25 15.58
N VAL A 218 6.55 11.14 15.46
CA VAL A 218 7.46 11.21 14.30
C VAL A 218 8.25 9.92 14.14
N SER A 219 8.81 9.37 15.23
CA SER A 219 9.58 8.14 15.18
C SER A 219 8.74 6.92 14.79
N ILE A 220 7.50 6.83 15.26
CA ILE A 220 6.53 5.80 14.84
C ILE A 220 6.29 5.89 13.33
N VAL A 221 5.96 7.08 12.83
CA VAL A 221 5.70 7.30 11.40
C VAL A 221 6.90 6.91 10.55
N LEU A 222 8.10 7.34 10.92
CA LEU A 222 9.33 6.99 10.20
C LEU A 222 9.58 5.48 10.19
N MET A 223 9.36 4.79 11.31
CA MET A 223 9.51 3.34 11.38
C MET A 223 8.48 2.63 10.49
N VAL A 224 7.21 3.05 10.53
CA VAL A 224 6.15 2.48 9.67
C VAL A 224 6.52 2.63 8.20
N LEU A 225 6.96 3.83 7.76
CA LEU A 225 7.34 4.05 6.37
C LEU A 225 8.59 3.26 5.96
N ALA A 226 9.59 3.17 6.84
CA ALA A 226 10.79 2.38 6.60
C ALA A 226 10.46 0.89 6.44
N MET A 227 9.62 0.33 7.31
CA MET A 227 9.20 -1.07 7.24
C MET A 227 8.27 -1.33 6.03
N THR A 228 7.44 -0.38 5.66
CA THR A 228 6.63 -0.44 4.42
C THR A 228 7.53 -0.55 3.20
N LEU A 229 8.53 0.33 3.09
CA LEU A 229 9.47 0.32 1.98
C LEU A 229 10.31 -0.95 1.96
N ALA A 230 10.86 -1.35 3.09
CA ALA A 230 11.70 -2.55 3.21
C ALA A 230 10.92 -3.81 2.82
N SER A 231 9.70 -3.99 3.35
CA SER A 231 8.87 -5.16 3.04
C SER A 231 8.41 -5.17 1.58
N TYR A 232 8.07 -4.02 1.02
CA TYR A 232 7.79 -3.90 -0.42
C TYR A 232 8.98 -4.35 -1.25
N LEU A 233 10.19 -3.84 -0.96
CA LEU A 233 11.40 -4.18 -1.70
C LEU A 233 11.74 -5.67 -1.59
N VAL A 234 11.65 -6.24 -0.40
CA VAL A 234 11.87 -7.69 -0.20
C VAL A 234 10.87 -8.51 -1.00
N ALA A 235 9.60 -8.14 -0.97
CA ALA A 235 8.53 -8.84 -1.68
C ALA A 235 8.73 -8.78 -3.20
N ILE A 236 8.93 -7.59 -3.77
CA ILE A 236 9.05 -7.42 -5.22
C ILE A 236 10.33 -8.05 -5.75
N LEU A 237 11.47 -7.88 -5.07
CA LEU A 237 12.75 -8.47 -5.49
C LEU A 237 12.73 -9.99 -5.35
N GLY A 238 12.12 -10.52 -4.30
CA GLY A 238 11.95 -11.96 -4.10
C GLY A 238 11.08 -12.59 -5.18
N ALA A 239 9.93 -11.98 -5.48
CA ALA A 239 9.03 -12.43 -6.53
C ALA A 239 9.67 -12.30 -7.93
N ALA A 240 10.29 -11.16 -8.23
CA ALA A 240 10.93 -10.93 -9.52
C ALA A 240 12.09 -11.88 -9.80
N ARG A 241 12.88 -12.26 -8.77
CA ARG A 241 13.93 -13.28 -8.91
C ARG A 241 13.35 -14.66 -9.22
N GLN A 242 12.27 -15.04 -8.56
CA GLN A 242 11.66 -16.36 -8.76
C GLN A 242 10.89 -16.48 -10.07
N LEU A 243 10.34 -15.39 -10.60
CA LEU A 243 9.52 -15.35 -11.81
C LEU A 243 10.27 -14.75 -13.02
N ASN A 244 11.54 -14.34 -12.82
CA ASN A 244 12.43 -13.79 -13.85
C ASN A 244 11.88 -12.52 -14.54
N GLY A 245 11.15 -11.69 -13.81
CA GLY A 245 10.61 -10.42 -14.32
C GLY A 245 9.58 -9.79 -13.40
N VAL A 246 9.02 -8.66 -13.82
CA VAL A 246 8.01 -7.87 -13.09
C VAL A 246 6.74 -7.75 -13.93
N SER A 247 5.58 -7.88 -13.29
CA SER A 247 4.25 -7.58 -13.85
C SER A 247 3.47 -6.66 -12.92
N GLY A 248 2.26 -6.25 -13.35
CA GLY A 248 1.32 -5.53 -12.51
C GLY A 248 0.92 -6.33 -11.27
N ASP A 249 0.72 -7.64 -11.43
CA ASP A 249 0.30 -8.55 -10.35
C ASP A 249 1.39 -8.67 -9.28
N LEU A 250 2.67 -8.80 -9.70
CA LEU A 250 3.79 -8.81 -8.77
C LEU A 250 3.93 -7.48 -8.02
N ALA A 251 3.70 -6.35 -8.72
CA ALA A 251 3.70 -5.05 -8.09
C ALA A 251 2.54 -4.91 -7.10
N GLY A 252 1.36 -5.43 -7.44
CA GLY A 252 0.20 -5.54 -6.54
C GLY A 252 0.48 -6.43 -5.34
N TYR A 253 1.10 -7.58 -5.54
CA TYR A 253 1.55 -8.47 -4.47
C TYR A 253 2.45 -7.74 -3.46
N ALA A 254 3.49 -7.08 -3.94
CA ALA A 254 4.42 -6.36 -3.09
C ALA A 254 3.76 -5.16 -2.38
N LEU A 255 2.80 -4.50 -3.03
CA LEU A 255 2.00 -3.42 -2.47
C LEU A 255 1.18 -3.93 -1.26
N ILE A 256 0.47 -5.04 -1.40
CA ILE A 256 -0.33 -5.65 -0.33
C ILE A 256 0.56 -6.08 0.83
N VAL A 257 1.72 -6.70 0.58
CA VAL A 257 2.70 -7.04 1.62
C VAL A 257 3.17 -5.78 2.35
N GLY A 258 3.51 -4.71 1.60
CA GLY A 258 3.94 -3.44 2.17
C GLY A 258 2.90 -2.79 3.05
N GLU A 259 1.65 -2.70 2.59
CA GLU A 259 0.53 -2.12 3.36
C GLU A 259 0.18 -2.98 4.58
N GLY A 260 0.21 -4.31 4.46
CA GLY A 260 -0.02 -5.22 5.59
C GLY A 260 1.06 -5.06 6.68
N VAL A 261 2.33 -5.04 6.30
CA VAL A 261 3.45 -4.82 7.23
C VAL A 261 3.38 -3.42 7.86
N ALA A 262 2.93 -2.40 7.13
CA ALA A 262 2.71 -1.06 7.67
C ALA A 262 1.73 -1.07 8.86
N VAL A 263 0.58 -1.73 8.69
CA VAL A 263 -0.45 -1.84 9.74
C VAL A 263 0.07 -2.63 10.95
N VAL A 264 0.77 -3.74 10.71
CA VAL A 264 1.38 -4.54 11.79
C VAL A 264 2.45 -3.72 12.53
N THR A 265 3.30 -3.01 11.80
CA THR A 265 4.33 -2.15 12.41
C THR A 265 3.69 -1.04 13.25
N LEU A 266 2.64 -0.41 12.74
CA LEU A 266 1.88 0.61 13.49
C LEU A 266 1.37 0.04 14.80
N ALA A 267 0.77 -1.16 14.78
CA ALA A 267 0.27 -1.84 15.97
C ALA A 267 1.36 -2.15 17.01
N VAL A 268 2.55 -2.51 16.55
CA VAL A 268 3.69 -2.85 17.44
C VAL A 268 4.32 -1.60 18.03
N MET A 269 4.42 -0.52 17.25
CA MET A 269 5.09 0.71 17.66
C MET A 269 4.23 1.62 18.56
N LEU A 270 2.91 1.56 18.44
CA LEU A 270 1.99 2.23 19.36
C LEU A 270 1.93 1.52 20.70
#